data_a82e5252f37219be8d0b22262e1e9dfc
#
_entry.id   a82e5252f37219be8d0b22262e1e9dfc
#
_cell.length_a   1.000
_cell.length_b   1.000
_cell.length_c   1.000
_cell.angle_alpha   90.00
_cell.angle_beta   90.00
_cell.angle_gamma   90.00
#
_symmetry.space_group_name_H-M   'P 1'
#
loop_
_entity.id
_entity.type
_entity.pdbx_description
1 polymer ?
#
loop_
_entity_poly.entity_id
_entity_poly.type
_entity_poly.pdbx_seq_one_letter_code
_entity_poly.pdbx_strand_id
1 'polypeptide(L)'
;MESLKNTDEKINKYCTLIFYIFLTILACIGAFYAIFTAYGWEIGKNDFTNWLIAGGTIASAGGLIWFSHLTHKNQKNNEFYSLFKVLLEENNKLLKEIMESENNNSQISNKYYNPLILNKHIIDSFKNTFLKDECNLQNEAQLEINFKKEVVKVIDLHHKLKPYLITLFRILKLISTSNKISDDDKKEYYGLIRGLTPPHIQFIILFNSLGYREKEKQPNYTDLLIESKFFEHLPITESWLTEVYSFDQKVERENRNPLKEEEKNLTSLLEEYIFSGKVIDTDAFGRSIYLEKHLFKASKL
;
A
#
# COMPACT_ATOMS: atom_id res chain seq x y z
N MET A 1 16.20 6.82 1.28
CA MET A 1 17.34 7.53 1.90
C MET A 1 17.90 8.66 1.03
N GLU A 2 17.96 8.51 -0.29
CA GLU A 2 18.41 9.59 -1.21
C GLU A 2 17.44 10.77 -1.29
N SER A 3 16.13 10.54 -1.21
CA SER A 3 15.13 11.63 -1.27
C SER A 3 15.18 12.55 -0.04
N LEU A 4 15.47 12.03 1.14
CA LEU A 4 15.69 12.82 2.36
C LEU A 4 16.92 13.71 2.26
N LYS A 5 18.03 13.21 1.69
CA LYS A 5 19.23 14.00 1.42
C LYS A 5 18.96 15.16 0.44
N ASN A 6 18.15 14.89 -0.59
CA ASN A 6 17.80 15.89 -1.59
C ASN A 6 16.90 17.01 -1.03
N THR A 7 16.05 16.67 -0.05
CA THR A 7 15.17 17.63 0.65
C THR A 7 15.97 18.51 1.60
N ASP A 8 16.91 17.96 2.35
CA ASP A 8 17.78 18.70 3.27
C ASP A 8 18.72 19.64 2.50
N GLU A 9 19.22 19.20 1.34
CA GLU A 9 20.06 20.03 0.47
C GLU A 9 19.28 21.21 -0.12
N LYS A 10 18.03 21.01 -0.54
CA LYS A 10 17.13 22.07 -1.00
C LYS A 10 16.80 23.06 0.13
N ILE A 11 16.49 22.59 1.33
CA ILE A 11 16.19 23.44 2.50
C ILE A 11 17.42 24.30 2.83
N ASN A 12 18.61 23.71 2.85
CA ASN A 12 19.86 24.44 3.14
C ASN A 12 20.13 25.50 2.07
N LYS A 13 19.85 25.21 0.80
CA LYS A 13 19.99 26.15 -0.32
C LYS A 13 19.01 27.33 -0.22
N TYR A 14 17.77 27.09 0.18
CA TYR A 14 16.78 28.15 0.43
C TYR A 14 17.13 28.99 1.67
N CYS A 15 17.58 28.39 2.75
CA CYS A 15 18.04 29.13 3.95
C CYS A 15 19.23 30.01 3.62
N THR A 16 20.17 29.52 2.85
CA THR A 16 21.34 30.27 2.38
C THR A 16 20.91 31.43 1.47
N LEU A 17 19.99 31.21 0.56
CA LEU A 17 19.45 32.25 -0.33
C LEU A 17 18.75 33.37 0.47
N ILE A 18 17.91 33.02 1.43
CA ILE A 18 17.19 33.95 2.32
C ILE A 18 18.22 34.79 3.11
N PHE A 19 19.28 34.16 3.64
CA PHE A 19 20.32 34.82 4.38
C PHE A 19 21.07 35.84 3.50
N TYR A 20 21.39 35.50 2.25
CA TYR A 20 22.01 36.45 1.31
C TYR A 20 21.08 37.60 0.94
N ILE A 21 19.78 37.34 0.74
CA ILE A 21 18.79 38.40 0.47
C ILE A 21 18.73 39.35 1.69
N PHE A 22 18.72 38.85 2.89
CA PHE A 22 18.70 39.66 4.12
C PHE A 22 19.97 40.50 4.25
N LEU A 23 21.17 39.95 4.00
CA LEU A 23 22.42 40.68 3.99
C LEU A 23 22.43 41.77 2.92
N THR A 24 21.90 41.51 1.73
CA THR A 24 21.81 42.49 0.63
C THR A 24 20.90 43.64 1.01
N ILE A 25 19.75 43.37 1.63
CA ILE A 25 18.83 44.40 2.13
C ILE A 25 19.52 45.29 3.17
N LEU A 26 20.21 44.69 4.15
CA LEU A 26 20.97 45.42 5.16
C LEU A 26 22.06 46.30 4.55
N ALA A 27 22.81 45.80 3.56
CA ALA A 27 23.84 46.56 2.85
C ALA A 27 23.22 47.72 2.07
N CYS A 28 22.06 47.52 1.41
CA CYS A 28 21.35 48.59 0.71
C CYS A 28 20.87 49.70 1.66
N ILE A 29 20.34 49.32 2.85
CA ILE A 29 19.91 50.28 3.88
C ILE A 29 21.10 51.08 4.38
N GLY A 30 22.24 50.42 4.63
CA GLY A 30 23.47 51.07 5.07
C GLY A 30 24.04 52.05 4.00
N ALA A 31 24.04 51.63 2.74
CA ALA A 31 24.47 52.45 1.63
C ALA A 31 23.55 53.68 1.44
N PHE A 32 22.25 53.47 1.54
CA PHE A 32 21.24 54.54 1.46
C PHE A 32 21.44 55.55 2.58
N TYR A 33 21.67 55.11 3.80
CA TYR A 33 21.98 55.98 4.94
C TYR A 33 23.26 56.77 4.73
N ALA A 34 24.34 56.15 4.23
CA ALA A 34 25.61 56.82 3.95
C ALA A 34 25.48 57.90 2.84
N ILE A 35 24.70 57.63 1.80
CA ILE A 35 24.40 58.60 0.71
C ILE A 35 23.62 59.78 1.28
N PHE A 36 22.59 59.57 2.05
CA PHE A 36 21.76 60.63 2.61
C PHE A 36 22.56 61.53 3.54
N THR A 37 23.43 60.97 4.38
CA THR A 37 24.32 61.75 5.27
C THR A 37 25.37 62.54 4.48
N ALA A 38 25.90 61.99 3.37
CA ALA A 38 26.86 62.66 2.51
C ALA A 38 26.27 63.86 1.75
N TYR A 39 24.99 63.84 1.42
CA TYR A 39 24.28 64.96 0.77
C TYR A 39 23.72 65.98 1.76
N GLY A 40 24.01 65.87 3.08
CA GLY A 40 23.61 66.85 4.05
C GLY A 40 22.11 66.87 4.37
N TRP A 41 21.41 65.81 4.05
CA TRP A 41 19.99 65.65 4.43
C TRP A 41 19.93 65.17 5.87
N GLU A 42 19.55 66.05 6.77
CA GLU A 42 19.34 65.70 8.20
C GLU A 42 18.05 64.86 8.32
N ILE A 43 18.18 63.55 8.15
CA ILE A 43 17.16 62.65 8.68
C ILE A 43 17.35 62.65 10.20
N GLY A 44 16.35 63.15 10.91
CA GLY A 44 16.39 63.09 12.38
C GLY A 44 16.75 61.70 12.87
N LYS A 45 17.76 61.58 13.75
CA LYS A 45 18.20 60.25 14.28
C LYS A 45 17.01 59.39 14.75
N ASN A 46 15.99 60.04 15.28
CA ASN A 46 14.79 59.38 15.79
C ASN A 46 13.94 58.76 14.65
N ASP A 47 13.83 59.41 13.50
CA ASP A 47 13.05 58.89 12.40
C ASP A 47 13.70 57.68 11.73
N PHE A 48 15.05 57.70 11.58
CA PHE A 48 15.76 56.54 11.07
C PHE A 48 15.70 55.35 12.00
N THR A 49 15.80 55.57 13.34
CA THR A 49 15.66 54.51 14.32
C THR A 49 14.25 53.90 14.30
N ASN A 50 13.21 54.74 14.16
CA ASN A 50 11.83 54.29 14.06
C ASN A 50 11.60 53.45 12.79
N TRP A 51 12.18 53.84 11.67
CA TRP A 51 12.11 53.04 10.42
C TRP A 51 12.83 51.68 10.54
N LEU A 52 13.99 51.63 11.22
CA LEU A 52 14.70 50.38 11.49
C LEU A 52 13.89 49.47 12.41
N ILE A 53 13.27 50.01 13.47
CA ILE A 53 12.42 49.25 14.37
C ILE A 53 11.20 48.69 13.62
N ALA A 54 10.52 49.54 12.82
CA ALA A 54 9.37 49.12 12.02
C ALA A 54 9.74 48.02 11.03
N GLY A 55 10.83 48.20 10.28
CA GLY A 55 11.34 47.21 9.34
C GLY A 55 11.75 45.90 10.00
N GLY A 56 12.43 45.96 11.15
CA GLY A 56 12.78 44.79 11.96
C GLY A 56 11.57 44.04 12.49
N THR A 57 10.54 44.78 12.90
CA THR A 57 9.28 44.17 13.38
C THR A 57 8.54 43.45 12.26
N ILE A 58 8.44 44.05 11.07
CA ILE A 58 7.80 43.42 9.89
C ILE A 58 8.60 42.19 9.45
N ALA A 59 9.92 42.27 9.41
CA ALA A 59 10.77 41.13 9.05
C ALA A 59 10.64 39.98 10.05
N SER A 60 10.59 40.30 11.35
CA SER A 60 10.41 39.31 12.41
C SER A 60 9.04 38.63 12.33
N ALA A 61 7.97 39.41 12.12
CA ALA A 61 6.62 38.86 11.93
C ALA A 61 6.54 37.95 10.70
N GLY A 62 7.11 38.38 9.56
CA GLY A 62 7.21 37.57 8.34
C GLY A 62 8.00 36.28 8.55
N GLY A 63 9.12 36.36 9.27
CA GLY A 63 9.93 35.20 9.66
C GLY A 63 9.20 34.21 10.55
N LEU A 64 8.42 34.69 11.53
CA LEU A 64 7.62 33.84 12.40
C LEU A 64 6.50 33.13 11.65
N ILE A 65 5.80 33.83 10.73
CA ILE A 65 4.74 33.25 9.91
C ILE A 65 5.34 32.15 9.00
N TRP A 66 6.49 32.44 8.36
CA TRP A 66 7.19 31.48 7.52
C TRP A 66 7.65 30.23 8.30
N PHE A 67 8.28 30.46 9.44
CA PHE A 67 8.74 29.35 10.32
C PHE A 67 7.58 28.51 10.85
N SER A 68 6.49 29.17 11.25
CA SER A 68 5.26 28.47 11.66
C SER A 68 4.69 27.60 10.53
N HIS A 69 4.65 28.12 9.31
CA HIS A 69 4.19 27.35 8.14
C HIS A 69 5.08 26.14 7.85
N LEU A 70 6.41 26.33 7.91
CA LEU A 70 7.38 25.24 7.69
C LEU A 70 7.28 24.18 8.78
N THR A 71 7.17 24.59 10.04
CA THR A 71 7.02 23.70 11.19
C THR A 71 5.71 22.90 11.10
N HIS A 72 4.61 23.55 10.71
CA HIS A 72 3.33 22.89 10.55
C HIS A 72 3.35 21.85 9.43
N LYS A 73 4.01 22.16 8.30
CA LYS A 73 4.20 21.20 7.19
C LYS A 73 5.03 19.98 7.64
N ASN A 74 6.11 20.22 8.36
CA ASN A 74 6.97 19.13 8.88
C ASN A 74 6.23 18.28 9.94
N GLN A 75 5.45 18.89 10.83
CA GLN A 75 4.62 18.17 11.80
C GLN A 75 3.62 17.23 11.12
N LYS A 76 2.91 17.73 10.08
CA LYS A 76 1.95 16.90 9.34
C LYS A 76 2.60 15.68 8.69
N ASN A 77 3.78 15.85 8.11
CA ASN A 77 4.52 14.73 7.55
C ASN A 77 4.94 13.74 8.64
N ASN A 78 5.46 14.24 9.78
CA ASN A 78 5.86 13.41 10.90
C ASN A 78 4.68 12.61 11.49
N GLU A 79 3.48 13.17 11.54
CA GLU A 79 2.26 12.47 11.97
C GLU A 79 1.92 11.31 11.03
N PHE A 80 2.01 11.50 9.69
CA PHE A 80 1.80 10.42 8.73
C PHE A 80 2.81 9.29 8.95
N TYR A 81 4.10 9.62 9.00
CA TYR A 81 5.16 8.61 9.17
C TYR A 81 5.04 7.87 10.50
N SER A 82 4.71 8.57 11.58
CA SER A 82 4.50 7.96 12.90
C SER A 82 3.33 6.97 12.88
N LEU A 83 2.19 7.37 12.34
CA LEU A 83 1.02 6.51 12.24
C LEU A 83 1.25 5.34 11.29
N PHE A 84 1.87 5.58 10.13
CA PHE A 84 2.21 4.53 9.18
C PHE A 84 3.14 3.48 9.81
N LYS A 85 4.16 3.92 10.54
CA LYS A 85 5.09 3.03 11.24
C LYS A 85 4.37 2.16 12.27
N VAL A 86 3.52 2.74 13.10
CA VAL A 86 2.75 1.98 14.13
C VAL A 86 1.85 0.95 13.47
N LEU A 87 1.11 1.33 12.42
CA LEU A 87 0.24 0.40 11.71
C LEU A 87 1.04 -0.71 11.00
N LEU A 88 2.20 -0.39 10.45
CA LEU A 88 3.07 -1.37 9.80
C LEU A 88 3.65 -2.37 10.82
N GLU A 89 4.08 -1.90 11.98
CA GLU A 89 4.56 -2.77 13.08
C GLU A 89 3.46 -3.70 13.57
N GLU A 90 2.23 -3.19 13.75
CA GLU A 90 1.06 -3.98 14.12
C GLU A 90 0.73 -5.02 13.03
N ASN A 91 0.73 -4.62 11.75
CA ASN A 91 0.49 -5.52 10.63
C ASN A 91 1.51 -6.65 10.57
N ASN A 92 2.81 -6.34 10.74
CA ASN A 92 3.87 -7.33 10.75
C ASN A 92 3.76 -8.29 11.95
N LYS A 93 3.36 -7.79 13.12
CA LYS A 93 3.08 -8.63 14.29
C LYS A 93 1.94 -9.62 14.02
N LEU A 94 0.82 -9.13 13.49
CA LEU A 94 -0.33 -9.97 13.16
C LEU A 94 0.01 -10.99 12.08
N LEU A 95 0.77 -10.60 11.05
CA LEU A 95 1.26 -11.51 10.02
C LEU A 95 2.13 -12.62 10.63
N LYS A 96 3.04 -12.27 11.52
CA LYS A 96 3.90 -13.22 12.22
C LYS A 96 3.07 -14.20 13.06
N GLU A 97 2.05 -13.74 13.79
CA GLU A 97 1.13 -14.59 14.55
C GLU A 97 0.37 -15.57 13.66
N ILE A 98 -0.02 -15.16 12.45
CA ILE A 98 -0.65 -16.03 11.46
C ILE A 98 0.35 -17.10 10.98
N MET A 99 1.59 -16.69 10.67
CA MET A 99 2.62 -17.59 10.14
C MET A 99 3.20 -18.54 11.20
N GLU A 100 3.39 -18.08 12.44
CA GLU A 100 3.93 -18.91 13.54
C GLU A 100 2.95 -19.98 14.02
N SER A 101 1.66 -19.82 13.75
CA SER A 101 0.68 -20.88 14.02
C SER A 101 0.96 -22.15 13.22
N GLU A 102 1.83 -22.10 12.21
CA GLU A 102 2.30 -23.24 11.42
C GLU A 102 3.21 -24.19 12.21
N ASN A 103 4.05 -23.66 13.09
CA ASN A 103 5.14 -24.41 13.71
C ASN A 103 4.77 -25.16 15.00
N ASN A 104 3.66 -24.82 15.63
CA ASN A 104 3.24 -25.45 16.87
C ASN A 104 2.42 -26.72 16.59
N ASN A 105 3.11 -27.83 16.36
CA ASN A 105 2.62 -29.19 16.11
C ASN A 105 1.79 -29.82 17.27
N SER A 106 1.30 -29.04 18.21
CA SER A 106 0.55 -29.55 19.37
C SER A 106 -0.95 -29.34 19.17
N GLN A 107 -1.59 -30.46 18.84
CA GLN A 107 -3.02 -30.73 18.97
C GLN A 107 -3.96 -30.18 17.87
N ILE A 108 -4.93 -30.99 17.56
CA ILE A 108 -5.95 -30.98 16.50
C ILE A 108 -6.64 -29.62 16.24
N SER A 109 -6.61 -28.69 17.18
CA SER A 109 -7.27 -27.38 17.05
C SER A 109 -6.52 -26.36 16.18
N ASN A 110 -5.21 -26.52 15.95
CA ASN A 110 -4.37 -25.54 15.23
C ASN A 110 -4.29 -25.79 13.71
N LYS A 111 -4.83 -26.90 13.21
CA LYS A 111 -4.77 -27.27 11.80
C LYS A 111 -5.47 -26.25 10.87
N TYR A 112 -6.43 -25.49 11.40
CA TYR A 112 -7.24 -24.53 10.62
C TYR A 112 -6.61 -23.15 10.47
N TYR A 113 -5.44 -22.89 11.05
CA TYR A 113 -4.85 -21.53 11.06
C TYR A 113 -3.71 -21.31 10.07
N ASN A 114 -3.40 -22.32 9.25
CA ASN A 114 -2.34 -22.23 8.27
C ASN A 114 -2.87 -21.59 6.97
N PRO A 115 -2.26 -20.50 6.47
CA PRO A 115 -2.66 -19.86 5.22
C PRO A 115 -2.66 -20.80 4.00
N LEU A 116 -1.77 -21.78 3.95
CA LEU A 116 -1.74 -22.77 2.85
C LEU A 116 -2.94 -23.70 2.88
N ILE A 117 -3.39 -24.10 4.06
CA ILE A 117 -4.61 -24.90 4.21
C ILE A 117 -5.83 -24.07 3.79
N LEU A 118 -5.87 -22.79 4.16
CA LEU A 118 -6.94 -21.89 3.76
C LEU A 118 -6.97 -21.72 2.24
N ASN A 119 -5.81 -21.54 1.60
CA ASN A 119 -5.71 -21.48 0.14
C ASN A 119 -6.22 -22.77 -0.50
N LYS A 120 -5.84 -23.93 0.04
CA LYS A 120 -6.35 -25.22 -0.42
C LYS A 120 -7.87 -25.30 -0.32
N HIS A 121 -8.46 -24.89 0.79
CA HIS A 121 -9.93 -24.87 0.94
C HIS A 121 -10.61 -23.94 -0.06
N ILE A 122 -10.02 -22.78 -0.36
CA ILE A 122 -10.54 -21.89 -1.40
C ILE A 122 -10.49 -22.55 -2.78
N ILE A 123 -9.37 -23.19 -3.12
CA ILE A 123 -9.19 -23.90 -4.39
C ILE A 123 -10.11 -25.12 -4.48
N ASP A 124 -10.27 -25.90 -3.40
CA ASP A 124 -11.18 -27.03 -3.37
C ASP A 124 -12.64 -26.57 -3.50
N SER A 125 -13.01 -25.44 -2.91
CA SER A 125 -14.32 -24.82 -3.09
C SER A 125 -14.54 -24.39 -4.55
N PHE A 126 -13.52 -23.83 -5.20
CA PHE A 126 -13.56 -23.50 -6.62
C PHE A 126 -13.74 -24.76 -7.47
N LYS A 127 -12.92 -25.79 -7.26
CA LYS A 127 -13.02 -27.09 -7.94
C LYS A 127 -14.42 -27.70 -7.79
N ASN A 128 -14.94 -27.72 -6.58
CA ASN A 128 -16.25 -28.29 -6.28
C ASN A 128 -17.40 -27.50 -6.91
N THR A 129 -17.23 -26.20 -7.14
CA THR A 129 -18.26 -25.34 -7.71
C THR A 129 -18.25 -25.38 -9.23
N PHE A 130 -17.08 -25.38 -9.87
CA PHE A 130 -16.96 -25.17 -11.31
C PHE A 130 -16.56 -26.41 -12.12
N LEU A 131 -16.05 -27.47 -11.46
CA LEU A 131 -15.57 -28.68 -12.16
C LEU A 131 -16.39 -29.94 -11.89
N LYS A 132 -17.44 -29.91 -11.04
CA LYS A 132 -18.33 -31.07 -10.88
C LYS A 132 -19.27 -31.19 -12.07
N ASP A 133 -19.41 -32.40 -12.61
CA ASP A 133 -20.25 -32.72 -13.76
C ASP A 133 -21.72 -32.31 -13.62
N GLU A 134 -22.20 -32.13 -12.38
CA GLU A 134 -23.56 -31.68 -12.09
C GLU A 134 -23.79 -30.18 -12.37
N CYS A 135 -22.73 -29.41 -12.64
CA CYS A 135 -22.82 -27.96 -12.87
C CYS A 135 -23.43 -27.60 -14.23
N ASN A 136 -23.58 -28.54 -15.15
CA ASN A 136 -24.13 -28.33 -16.49
C ASN A 136 -25.60 -27.85 -16.51
N LEU A 137 -26.29 -27.86 -15.38
CA LEU A 137 -27.70 -27.46 -15.24
C LEU A 137 -27.90 -26.14 -14.45
N GLN A 138 -26.84 -25.59 -13.85
CA GLN A 138 -26.95 -24.35 -13.07
C GLN A 138 -26.50 -23.14 -13.91
N ASN A 139 -27.20 -22.02 -13.75
CA ASN A 139 -26.78 -20.76 -14.30
C ASN A 139 -25.43 -20.33 -13.71
N GLU A 140 -24.48 -19.91 -14.53
CA GLU A 140 -23.13 -19.44 -14.14
C GLU A 140 -23.18 -18.41 -13.01
N ALA A 141 -24.14 -17.50 -13.03
CA ALA A 141 -24.34 -16.51 -11.98
C ALA A 141 -24.67 -17.15 -10.62
N GLN A 142 -25.41 -18.27 -10.58
CA GLN A 142 -25.71 -18.98 -9.36
C GLN A 142 -24.48 -19.72 -8.80
N LEU A 143 -23.63 -20.25 -9.68
CA LEU A 143 -22.36 -20.88 -9.32
C LEU A 143 -21.41 -19.85 -8.67
N GLU A 144 -21.30 -18.66 -9.24
CA GLU A 144 -20.50 -17.56 -8.68
C GLU A 144 -21.01 -17.15 -7.29
N ILE A 145 -22.32 -17.02 -7.10
CA ILE A 145 -22.93 -16.70 -5.79
C ILE A 145 -22.60 -17.78 -4.77
N ASN A 146 -22.70 -19.05 -5.14
CA ASN A 146 -22.42 -20.17 -4.26
C ASN A 146 -20.94 -20.21 -3.88
N PHE A 147 -20.05 -20.06 -4.85
CA PHE A 147 -18.62 -19.97 -4.61
C PHE A 147 -18.25 -18.82 -3.67
N LYS A 148 -18.76 -17.60 -3.92
CA LYS A 148 -18.57 -16.44 -3.07
C LYS A 148 -19.00 -16.70 -1.63
N LYS A 149 -20.16 -17.32 -1.41
CA LYS A 149 -20.65 -17.66 -0.06
C LYS A 149 -19.71 -18.65 0.66
N GLU A 150 -19.24 -19.68 -0.03
CA GLU A 150 -18.32 -20.65 0.56
C GLU A 150 -16.97 -20.04 0.90
N VAL A 151 -16.40 -19.21 0.00
CA VAL A 151 -15.14 -18.52 0.26
C VAL A 151 -15.23 -17.58 1.46
N VAL A 152 -16.28 -16.76 1.54
CA VAL A 152 -16.51 -15.86 2.69
C VAL A 152 -16.61 -16.65 3.98
N LYS A 153 -17.35 -17.75 3.98
CA LYS A 153 -17.49 -18.64 5.15
C LYS A 153 -16.15 -19.23 5.58
N VAL A 154 -15.34 -19.69 4.63
CA VAL A 154 -14.00 -20.24 4.89
C VAL A 154 -13.08 -19.18 5.51
N ILE A 155 -13.10 -17.96 5.00
CA ILE A 155 -12.28 -16.83 5.51
C ILE A 155 -12.78 -16.39 6.90
N ASP A 156 -14.08 -16.33 7.13
CA ASP A 156 -14.67 -15.92 8.41
C ASP A 156 -14.35 -16.91 9.56
N LEU A 157 -14.13 -18.18 9.25
CA LEU A 157 -13.67 -19.16 10.21
C LEU A 157 -12.25 -18.87 10.73
N HIS A 158 -11.49 -18.03 10.01
CA HIS A 158 -10.11 -17.71 10.32
C HIS A 158 -9.99 -16.45 11.18
N HIS A 159 -10.32 -16.53 12.46
CA HIS A 159 -10.43 -15.38 13.36
C HIS A 159 -9.14 -14.54 13.49
N LYS A 160 -7.94 -15.13 13.30
CA LYS A 160 -6.66 -14.40 13.32
C LYS A 160 -6.43 -13.56 12.06
N LEU A 161 -7.04 -13.92 10.94
CA LEU A 161 -6.89 -13.20 9.68
C LEU A 161 -7.64 -11.87 9.70
N LYS A 162 -8.78 -11.80 10.37
CA LYS A 162 -9.62 -10.61 10.40
C LYS A 162 -8.93 -9.36 10.96
N PRO A 163 -8.21 -9.41 12.11
CA PRO A 163 -7.43 -8.26 12.57
C PRO A 163 -6.37 -7.81 11.56
N TYR A 164 -5.67 -8.76 10.93
CA TYR A 164 -4.69 -8.47 9.89
C TYR A 164 -5.32 -7.74 8.69
N LEU A 165 -6.43 -8.23 8.16
CA LEU A 165 -7.14 -7.62 7.04
C LEU A 165 -7.64 -6.21 7.39
N ILE A 166 -8.10 -5.98 8.63
CA ILE A 166 -8.53 -4.67 9.11
C ILE A 166 -7.34 -3.71 9.18
N THR A 167 -6.21 -4.15 9.71
CA THR A 167 -4.99 -3.32 9.81
C THR A 167 -4.44 -3.00 8.43
N LEU A 168 -4.39 -3.98 7.53
CA LEU A 168 -4.01 -3.78 6.13
C LEU A 168 -4.92 -2.73 5.45
N PHE A 169 -6.24 -2.84 5.62
CA PHE A 169 -7.19 -1.86 5.10
C PHE A 169 -6.89 -0.44 5.63
N ARG A 170 -6.59 -0.31 6.92
CA ARG A 170 -6.24 0.99 7.53
C ARG A 170 -4.95 1.57 6.93
N ILE A 171 -3.94 0.73 6.69
CA ILE A 171 -2.69 1.16 6.05
C ILE A 171 -2.96 1.64 4.62
N LEU A 172 -3.63 0.85 3.79
CA LEU A 172 -3.95 1.22 2.42
C LEU A 172 -4.78 2.51 2.37
N LYS A 173 -5.78 2.64 3.26
CA LYS A 173 -6.60 3.84 3.37
C LYS A 173 -5.79 5.06 3.80
N LEU A 174 -4.87 4.91 4.76
CA LEU A 174 -3.98 5.99 5.21
C LEU A 174 -3.11 6.51 4.07
N ILE A 175 -2.55 5.61 3.24
CA ILE A 175 -1.75 5.97 2.07
C ILE A 175 -2.62 6.67 1.03
N SER A 176 -3.76 6.08 0.64
CA SER A 176 -4.66 6.60 -0.39
C SER A 176 -5.17 8.00 -0.04
N THR A 177 -5.70 8.19 1.17
CA THR A 177 -6.33 9.44 1.59
C THR A 177 -5.35 10.51 2.04
N SER A 178 -4.06 10.19 2.16
CA SER A 178 -3.06 11.17 2.58
C SER A 178 -2.78 12.19 1.49
N ASN A 179 -2.98 13.46 1.83
CA ASN A 179 -2.52 14.61 1.03
C ASN A 179 -1.14 15.13 1.46
N LYS A 180 -0.49 14.42 2.40
CA LYS A 180 0.79 14.80 3.00
C LYS A 180 1.99 14.21 2.26
N ILE A 181 1.77 13.20 1.42
CA ILE A 181 2.77 12.51 0.62
C ILE A 181 2.45 12.65 -0.86
N SER A 182 3.48 12.67 -1.70
CA SER A 182 3.32 12.74 -3.16
C SER A 182 2.76 11.41 -3.70
N ASP A 183 2.21 11.45 -4.92
CA ASP A 183 1.71 10.23 -5.57
C ASP A 183 2.84 9.22 -5.88
N ASP A 184 4.08 9.69 -6.06
CA ASP A 184 5.22 8.80 -6.22
C ASP A 184 5.60 8.14 -4.90
N ASP A 185 5.59 8.88 -3.78
CA ASP A 185 5.76 8.30 -2.45
C ASP A 185 4.66 7.26 -2.15
N LYS A 186 3.40 7.52 -2.52
CA LYS A 186 2.30 6.55 -2.37
C LYS A 186 2.61 5.23 -3.08
N LYS A 187 3.13 5.29 -4.32
CA LYS A 187 3.54 4.09 -5.07
C LYS A 187 4.64 3.30 -4.35
N GLU A 188 5.62 4.00 -3.76
CA GLU A 188 6.67 3.37 -2.96
C GLU A 188 6.10 2.67 -1.72
N TYR A 189 5.19 3.32 -0.97
CA TYR A 189 4.52 2.71 0.18
C TYR A 189 3.65 1.51 -0.21
N TYR A 190 2.90 1.60 -1.29
CA TYR A 190 2.14 0.45 -1.81
C TYR A 190 3.07 -0.70 -2.21
N GLY A 191 4.20 -0.40 -2.87
CA GLY A 191 5.23 -1.38 -3.20
C GLY A 191 5.82 -2.07 -1.96
N LEU A 192 6.08 -1.31 -0.90
CA LEU A 192 6.55 -1.85 0.38
C LEU A 192 5.53 -2.83 1.00
N ILE A 193 4.26 -2.44 1.08
CA ILE A 193 3.21 -3.30 1.66
C ILE A 193 3.03 -4.58 0.83
N ARG A 194 3.04 -4.49 -0.50
CA ARG A 194 3.01 -5.67 -1.37
C ARG A 194 4.18 -6.61 -1.12
N GLY A 195 5.40 -6.06 -1.05
CA GLY A 195 6.61 -6.84 -0.82
C GLY A 195 6.65 -7.52 0.56
N LEU A 196 6.00 -6.95 1.56
CA LEU A 196 5.90 -7.53 2.90
C LEU A 196 4.78 -8.57 3.03
N THR A 197 3.85 -8.64 2.08
CA THR A 197 2.72 -9.57 2.12
C THR A 197 3.05 -10.83 1.33
N PRO A 198 3.16 -12.00 1.98
CA PRO A 198 3.47 -13.27 1.30
C PRO A 198 2.41 -13.64 0.23
N PRO A 199 2.79 -14.35 -0.85
CA PRO A 199 1.87 -14.71 -1.93
C PRO A 199 0.60 -15.44 -1.49
N HIS A 200 0.72 -16.39 -0.55
CA HIS A 200 -0.43 -17.13 -0.03
C HIS A 200 -1.39 -16.24 0.78
N ILE A 201 -0.90 -15.19 1.41
CA ILE A 201 -1.76 -14.19 2.06
C ILE A 201 -2.39 -13.28 1.00
N GLN A 202 -1.65 -12.86 -0.04
CA GLN A 202 -2.20 -12.08 -1.15
C GLN A 202 -3.34 -12.83 -1.84
N PHE A 203 -3.23 -14.14 -2.01
CA PHE A 203 -4.30 -14.98 -2.57
C PHE A 203 -5.56 -14.98 -1.71
N ILE A 204 -5.41 -15.08 -0.39
CA ILE A 204 -6.56 -14.97 0.53
C ILE A 204 -7.19 -13.58 0.45
N ILE A 205 -6.38 -12.52 0.38
CA ILE A 205 -6.85 -11.14 0.24
C ILE A 205 -7.64 -10.97 -1.07
N LEU A 206 -7.15 -11.55 -2.17
CA LEU A 206 -7.82 -11.54 -3.46
C LEU A 206 -9.23 -12.10 -3.36
N PHE A 207 -9.38 -13.28 -2.79
CA PHE A 207 -10.69 -13.92 -2.66
C PHE A 207 -11.57 -13.27 -1.58
N ASN A 208 -10.98 -12.68 -0.53
CA ASN A 208 -11.72 -11.88 0.44
C ASN A 208 -12.39 -10.65 -0.20
N SER A 209 -11.79 -10.10 -1.27
CA SER A 209 -12.37 -8.94 -1.97
C SER A 209 -13.75 -9.23 -2.59
N LEU A 210 -14.06 -10.50 -2.92
CA LEU A 210 -15.38 -10.92 -3.37
C LEU A 210 -16.50 -10.54 -2.40
N GLY A 211 -16.21 -10.55 -1.08
CA GLY A 211 -17.19 -10.20 -0.04
C GLY A 211 -17.50 -8.70 0.05
N TYR A 212 -16.68 -7.83 -0.52
CA TYR A 212 -16.77 -6.37 -0.38
C TYR A 212 -17.18 -5.62 -1.63
N ARG A 213 -17.33 -6.29 -2.76
CA ARG A 213 -17.60 -5.68 -4.07
C ARG A 213 -18.91 -4.90 -4.15
N GLU A 214 -19.86 -5.18 -3.26
CA GLU A 214 -21.22 -4.61 -3.27
C GLU A 214 -21.46 -3.51 -2.21
N LYS A 215 -20.42 -3.13 -1.44
CA LYS A 215 -20.60 -2.17 -0.34
C LYS A 215 -20.28 -0.75 -0.79
N GLU A 216 -21.28 0.11 -0.80
CA GLU A 216 -21.26 1.51 -1.27
C GLU A 216 -20.39 2.53 -0.51
N LYS A 217 -19.66 2.13 0.54
CA LYS A 217 -18.84 3.07 1.31
C LYS A 217 -17.48 3.26 0.68
N GLN A 218 -17.26 4.39 0.02
CA GLN A 218 -15.99 4.78 -0.59
C GLN A 218 -15.00 5.41 0.42
N PRO A 219 -13.68 5.20 0.26
CA PRO A 219 -13.11 4.14 -0.55
C PRO A 219 -13.43 2.77 0.06
N ASN A 220 -13.92 1.85 -0.74
CA ASN A 220 -14.13 0.48 -0.28
C ASN A 220 -12.80 -0.29 -0.33
N TYR A 221 -12.78 -1.49 0.27
CA TYR A 221 -11.57 -2.30 0.32
C TYR A 221 -11.05 -2.70 -1.08
N THR A 222 -11.95 -2.97 -1.99
CA THR A 222 -11.64 -3.35 -3.37
C THR A 222 -10.99 -2.19 -4.13
N ASP A 223 -11.50 -0.96 -3.98
CA ASP A 223 -10.92 0.24 -4.62
C ASP A 223 -9.48 0.46 -4.18
N LEU A 224 -9.17 0.26 -2.88
CA LEU A 224 -7.81 0.41 -2.36
C LEU A 224 -6.84 -0.66 -2.89
N LEU A 225 -7.33 -1.89 -3.09
CA LEU A 225 -6.54 -2.96 -3.70
C LEU A 225 -6.25 -2.67 -5.18
N ILE A 226 -7.19 -2.09 -5.90
CA ILE A 226 -7.03 -1.66 -7.30
C ILE A 226 -6.02 -0.50 -7.37
N GLU A 227 -6.25 0.58 -6.61
CA GLU A 227 -5.37 1.75 -6.57
C GLU A 227 -3.92 1.38 -6.25
N SER A 228 -3.73 0.47 -5.27
CA SER A 228 -2.40 0.01 -4.85
C SER A 228 -1.76 -1.00 -5.80
N LYS A 229 -2.47 -1.49 -6.81
CA LYS A 229 -2.04 -2.61 -7.69
C LYS A 229 -1.56 -3.81 -6.86
N PHE A 230 -2.35 -4.17 -5.85
CA PHE A 230 -1.90 -5.03 -4.75
C PHE A 230 -1.42 -6.40 -5.20
N PHE A 231 -1.94 -6.93 -6.30
CA PHE A 231 -1.65 -8.27 -6.81
C PHE A 231 -0.63 -8.32 -7.95
N GLU A 232 0.12 -7.22 -8.17
CA GLU A 232 1.10 -7.13 -9.26
C GLU A 232 2.14 -8.27 -9.26
N HIS A 233 2.46 -8.80 -8.08
CA HIS A 233 3.47 -9.86 -7.91
C HIS A 233 2.86 -11.19 -7.46
N LEU A 234 1.54 -11.34 -7.49
CA LEU A 234 0.89 -12.60 -7.09
C LEU A 234 1.20 -13.71 -8.12
N PRO A 235 1.95 -14.75 -7.76
CA PRO A 235 2.30 -15.83 -8.67
C PRO A 235 1.17 -16.88 -8.72
N ILE A 236 0.32 -16.80 -9.73
CA ILE A 236 -0.67 -17.85 -9.99
C ILE A 236 -0.04 -18.80 -11.00
N THR A 237 0.67 -19.80 -10.50
CA THR A 237 1.43 -20.74 -11.33
C THR A 237 1.18 -22.18 -10.90
N GLU A 238 1.47 -23.11 -11.81
CA GLU A 238 1.41 -24.55 -11.54
C GLU A 238 2.29 -24.95 -10.34
N SER A 239 3.49 -24.36 -10.24
CA SER A 239 4.40 -24.58 -9.12
C SER A 239 3.82 -24.10 -7.77
N TRP A 240 3.16 -22.97 -7.77
CA TRP A 240 2.51 -22.44 -6.56
C TRP A 240 1.33 -23.33 -6.13
N LEU A 241 0.50 -23.79 -7.07
CA LEU A 241 -0.58 -24.75 -6.79
C LEU A 241 -0.02 -26.08 -6.26
N THR A 242 1.08 -26.57 -6.83
CA THR A 242 1.78 -27.75 -6.32
C THR A 242 2.21 -27.56 -4.88
N GLU A 243 2.69 -26.38 -4.52
CA GLU A 243 3.05 -26.05 -3.13
C GLU A 243 1.86 -26.11 -2.20
N VAL A 244 0.71 -25.53 -2.58
CA VAL A 244 -0.52 -25.56 -1.79
C VAL A 244 -1.05 -26.99 -1.61
N TYR A 245 -1.09 -27.80 -2.66
CA TYR A 245 -1.60 -29.18 -2.57
C TYR A 245 -0.67 -30.14 -1.85
N SER A 246 0.65 -29.98 -1.98
CA SER A 246 1.61 -30.89 -1.34
C SER A 246 1.85 -30.59 0.14
N PHE A 247 1.37 -29.47 0.64
CA PHE A 247 1.57 -29.06 2.03
C PHE A 247 1.03 -30.06 3.05
N ASP A 248 -0.13 -30.68 2.78
CA ASP A 248 -0.77 -31.66 3.67
C ASP A 248 -0.05 -33.03 3.66
N GLN A 249 0.76 -33.32 2.64
CA GLN A 249 1.32 -34.65 2.42
C GLN A 249 2.65 -34.87 3.12
N LYS A 250 3.21 -33.87 3.84
CA LYS A 250 4.56 -33.91 4.46
C LYS A 250 5.66 -34.42 3.52
N VAL A 251 5.48 -34.26 2.21
CA VAL A 251 6.44 -34.68 1.21
C VAL A 251 7.55 -33.63 1.12
N GLU A 252 8.81 -34.06 1.24
CA GLU A 252 9.97 -33.21 1.03
C GLU A 252 9.90 -32.55 -0.35
N ARG A 253 10.31 -31.27 -0.44
CA ARG A 253 10.19 -30.44 -1.67
C ARG A 253 10.75 -31.13 -2.93
N GLU A 254 11.80 -31.94 -2.77
CA GLU A 254 12.50 -32.63 -3.85
C GLU A 254 11.72 -33.85 -4.40
N ASN A 255 10.78 -34.41 -3.65
CA ASN A 255 10.01 -35.61 -4.02
C ASN A 255 8.56 -35.34 -4.40
N ARG A 256 8.23 -34.09 -4.76
CA ARG A 256 6.86 -33.75 -5.15
C ARG A 256 6.53 -34.30 -6.53
N ASN A 257 5.48 -35.12 -6.57
CA ASN A 257 4.95 -35.56 -7.86
C ASN A 257 4.42 -34.37 -8.66
N PRO A 258 4.63 -34.35 -10.00
CA PRO A 258 4.02 -33.35 -10.85
C PRO A 258 2.50 -33.39 -10.69
N LEU A 259 1.87 -32.21 -10.87
CA LEU A 259 0.40 -32.12 -10.83
C LEU A 259 -0.23 -33.10 -11.82
N LYS A 260 -1.31 -33.74 -11.40
CA LYS A 260 -2.12 -34.56 -12.30
C LYS A 260 -2.74 -33.64 -13.40
N GLU A 261 -3.14 -34.24 -14.53
CA GLU A 261 -3.72 -33.48 -15.64
C GLU A 261 -4.96 -32.69 -15.22
N GLU A 262 -5.79 -33.24 -14.32
CA GLU A 262 -6.93 -32.53 -13.74
C GLU A 262 -6.54 -31.28 -12.93
N GLU A 263 -5.40 -31.31 -12.24
CA GLU A 263 -4.89 -30.19 -11.46
C GLU A 263 -4.28 -29.09 -12.35
N LYS A 264 -3.72 -29.46 -13.51
CA LYS A 264 -3.26 -28.52 -14.52
C LYS A 264 -4.43 -27.78 -15.18
N ASN A 265 -5.49 -28.52 -15.52
CA ASN A 265 -6.71 -27.94 -16.04
C ASN A 265 -7.35 -26.98 -15.02
N LEU A 266 -7.35 -27.35 -13.74
CA LEU A 266 -7.80 -26.50 -12.64
C LEU A 266 -7.00 -25.20 -12.56
N THR A 267 -5.65 -25.25 -12.73
CA THR A 267 -4.80 -24.05 -12.73
C THR A 267 -5.22 -23.09 -13.84
N SER A 268 -5.41 -23.62 -15.05
CA SER A 268 -5.81 -22.80 -16.21
C SER A 268 -7.16 -22.14 -16.00
N LEU A 269 -8.14 -22.88 -15.46
CA LEU A 269 -9.48 -22.36 -15.15
C LEU A 269 -9.45 -21.31 -14.02
N LEU A 270 -8.62 -21.51 -13.02
CA LEU A 270 -8.46 -20.55 -11.92
C LEU A 270 -7.78 -19.26 -12.41
N GLU A 271 -6.75 -19.36 -13.25
CA GLU A 271 -6.12 -18.23 -13.94
C GLU A 271 -7.17 -17.45 -14.75
N GLU A 272 -7.95 -18.14 -15.57
CA GLU A 272 -9.01 -17.53 -16.36
C GLU A 272 -10.04 -16.83 -15.50
N TYR A 273 -10.52 -17.47 -14.44
CA TYR A 273 -11.49 -16.89 -13.51
C TYR A 273 -10.97 -15.64 -12.84
N ILE A 274 -9.71 -15.63 -12.38
CA ILE A 274 -9.10 -14.50 -11.71
C ILE A 274 -8.88 -13.34 -12.70
N PHE A 275 -8.29 -13.60 -13.85
CA PHE A 275 -7.92 -12.56 -14.83
C PHE A 275 -9.09 -12.13 -15.73
N SER A 276 -10.24 -12.80 -15.68
CA SER A 276 -11.47 -12.32 -16.34
C SER A 276 -12.11 -11.10 -15.68
N GLY A 277 -11.56 -10.64 -14.53
CA GLY A 277 -12.15 -9.55 -13.74
C GLY A 277 -13.35 -9.97 -12.87
N LYS A 278 -13.66 -11.27 -12.78
CA LYS A 278 -14.76 -11.81 -11.97
C LYS A 278 -14.47 -11.66 -10.46
N VAL A 279 -13.22 -11.78 -10.04
CA VAL A 279 -12.79 -11.65 -8.63
C VAL A 279 -12.59 -10.20 -8.26
N ILE A 280 -11.74 -9.51 -9.02
CA ILE A 280 -11.40 -8.09 -8.85
C ILE A 280 -11.05 -7.51 -10.23
N ASP A 281 -11.14 -6.19 -10.37
CA ASP A 281 -10.70 -5.52 -11.60
C ASP A 281 -9.22 -5.84 -11.91
N THR A 282 -8.93 -6.08 -13.19
CA THR A 282 -7.58 -6.44 -13.66
C THR A 282 -6.54 -5.36 -13.37
N ASP A 283 -6.95 -4.10 -13.18
CA ASP A 283 -6.07 -3.01 -12.78
C ASP A 283 -5.37 -3.25 -11.43
N ALA A 284 -5.96 -4.09 -10.55
CA ALA A 284 -5.36 -4.51 -9.29
C ALA A 284 -4.06 -5.33 -9.48
N PHE A 285 -3.86 -5.91 -10.68
CA PHE A 285 -2.66 -6.68 -11.03
C PHE A 285 -1.55 -5.82 -11.65
N GLY A 286 -1.80 -4.54 -11.93
CA GLY A 286 -0.81 -3.62 -12.46
C GLY A 286 -0.08 -4.16 -13.70
N ARG A 287 1.26 -4.21 -13.65
CA ARG A 287 2.13 -4.78 -14.70
C ARG A 287 2.52 -6.22 -14.39
N SER A 288 1.57 -7.04 -13.95
CA SER A 288 1.83 -8.44 -13.66
C SER A 288 2.24 -9.22 -14.91
N ILE A 289 3.38 -9.91 -14.85
CA ILE A 289 3.84 -10.79 -15.93
C ILE A 289 2.88 -11.98 -16.17
N TYR A 290 2.11 -12.35 -15.16
CA TYR A 290 1.13 -13.44 -15.25
C TYR A 290 -0.12 -12.98 -16.00
N LEU A 291 -0.60 -11.76 -15.74
CA LEU A 291 -1.69 -11.14 -16.50
C LEU A 291 -1.29 -10.92 -17.97
N GLU A 292 -0.10 -10.38 -18.22
CA GLU A 292 0.39 -10.19 -19.60
C GLU A 292 0.47 -11.50 -20.38
N LYS A 293 0.95 -12.59 -19.77
CA LYS A 293 0.97 -13.92 -20.39
C LYS A 293 -0.43 -14.45 -20.67
N HIS A 294 -1.38 -14.23 -19.76
CA HIS A 294 -2.78 -14.63 -19.94
C HIS A 294 -3.41 -13.88 -21.11
N LEU A 295 -3.28 -12.56 -21.17
CA LEU A 295 -3.79 -11.74 -22.27
C LEU A 295 -3.17 -12.11 -23.61
N PHE A 296 -1.87 -12.44 -23.64
CA PHE A 296 -1.20 -12.90 -24.86
C PHE A 296 -1.70 -14.26 -25.33
N LYS A 297 -2.02 -15.20 -24.45
CA LYS A 297 -2.66 -16.48 -24.81
C LYS A 297 -4.05 -16.23 -25.39
N ALA A 298 -4.87 -15.40 -24.74
CA ALA A 298 -6.22 -15.08 -25.19
C ALA A 298 -6.27 -14.39 -26.57
N SER A 299 -5.24 -13.61 -26.93
CA SER A 299 -5.16 -12.94 -28.23
C SER A 299 -4.79 -13.87 -29.39
N LYS A 300 -4.38 -15.12 -29.12
CA LYS A 300 -4.01 -16.14 -30.13
C LYS A 300 -5.10 -17.19 -30.40
N LEU A 301 -6.16 -17.18 -29.61
CA LEU A 301 -7.35 -18.00 -29.76
C LEU A 301 -8.44 -17.23 -30.53
#